data_ff65ead62b7aec44a0d847e0fa1499c6
#
_entry.id   ff65ead62b7aec44a0d847e0fa1499c6
#
_cell.length_a   1.000
_cell.length_b   1.000
_cell.length_c   1.000
_cell.angle_alpha   90.00
_cell.angle_beta   90.00
_cell.angle_gamma   90.00
#
_symmetry.space_group_name_H-M   'P 1'
#
loop_
_entity.id
_entity.type
_entity.pdbx_description
1 polymer ?
#
loop_
_entity_poly.entity_id
_entity_poly.type
_entity_poly.pdbx_seq_one_letter_code
_entity_poly.pdbx_strand_id
1 'polypeptide(L)'
;MSKRNDYDNTTKLLYAFTQSILDIDRSIRWVGITDQNGIIINERDRPGLKPLLTLDENHDFAINTVNRHKTRLQLESKMGKLTYLFRRYTRMSRCLIPINDNYYYLILTLDFDQYDFNKIIMEKIIPLIQREKEKFVINKKNK
;
A
#
# COMPACT_ATOMS: atom_id res chain seq x y z
N MET A 1 -4.47 -11.52 27.62
CA MET A 1 -4.62 -11.92 26.22
C MET A 1 -3.31 -12.40 25.65
N SER A 2 -3.35 -13.47 24.92
CA SER A 2 -2.12 -14.01 24.33
C SER A 2 -1.68 -13.18 23.12
N LYS A 3 -0.37 -13.21 22.84
CA LYS A 3 0.20 -12.56 21.66
C LYS A 3 -0.45 -13.08 20.36
N ARG A 4 -0.88 -14.33 20.40
CA ARG A 4 -1.51 -14.98 19.25
C ARG A 4 -2.82 -14.28 18.86
N ASN A 5 -3.64 -13.90 19.85
CA ASN A 5 -4.90 -13.21 19.58
C ASN A 5 -4.66 -11.84 18.98
N ASP A 6 -3.64 -11.10 19.46
CA ASP A 6 -3.31 -9.79 18.92
C ASP A 6 -2.81 -9.89 17.48
N TYR A 7 -1.99 -10.91 17.21
CA TYR A 7 -1.50 -11.17 15.85
C TYR A 7 -2.66 -11.48 14.90
N ASP A 8 -3.57 -12.37 15.32
CA ASP A 8 -4.72 -12.76 14.51
C ASP A 8 -5.62 -11.56 14.21
N ASN A 9 -5.85 -10.70 15.20
CA ASN A 9 -6.67 -9.51 15.03
C ASN A 9 -6.02 -8.54 14.05
N THR A 10 -4.72 -8.31 14.18
CA THR A 10 -3.99 -7.43 13.26
C THR A 10 -4.06 -7.96 11.83
N THR A 11 -3.88 -9.28 11.66
CA THR A 11 -3.95 -9.91 10.34
C THR A 11 -5.34 -9.72 9.73
N LYS A 12 -6.39 -9.89 10.52
CA LYS A 12 -7.77 -9.70 10.05
C LYS A 12 -8.02 -8.25 9.64
N LEU A 13 -7.50 -7.29 10.40
CA LEU A 13 -7.65 -5.88 10.10
C LEU A 13 -6.93 -5.51 8.80
N LEU A 14 -5.73 -6.04 8.60
CA LEU A 14 -4.98 -5.82 7.36
C LEU A 14 -5.70 -6.44 6.17
N TYR A 15 -6.24 -7.65 6.37
CA TYR A 15 -6.98 -8.34 5.32
C TYR A 15 -8.21 -7.54 4.90
N ALA A 16 -8.97 -7.03 5.87
CA ALA A 16 -10.13 -6.20 5.60
C ALA A 16 -9.76 -4.89 4.92
N PHE A 17 -8.63 -4.30 5.34
CA PHE A 17 -8.14 -3.05 4.77
C PHE A 17 -7.77 -3.22 3.29
N THR A 18 -6.97 -4.25 2.96
CA THR A 18 -6.59 -4.49 1.57
C THR A 18 -7.80 -4.78 0.69
N GLN A 19 -8.79 -5.49 1.22
CA GLN A 19 -10.04 -5.74 0.50
C GLN A 19 -10.78 -4.41 0.24
N SER A 20 -10.84 -3.54 1.24
CA SER A 20 -11.51 -2.24 1.09
C SER A 20 -10.86 -1.39 0.01
N ILE A 21 -9.53 -1.42 -0.07
CA ILE A 21 -8.80 -0.71 -1.12
C ILE A 21 -9.15 -1.30 -2.49
N LEU A 22 -9.10 -2.62 -2.61
CA LEU A 22 -9.38 -3.31 -3.86
C LEU A 22 -10.81 -2.98 -4.36
N ASP A 23 -11.75 -2.81 -3.43
CA ASP A 23 -13.15 -2.54 -3.76
C ASP A 23 -13.40 -1.10 -4.24
N ILE A 24 -12.42 -0.21 -4.11
CA ILE A 24 -12.59 1.20 -4.48
C ILE A 24 -12.83 1.37 -5.98
N ASP A 25 -12.07 0.63 -6.81
CA ASP A 25 -12.18 0.78 -8.26
C ASP A 25 -11.77 -0.51 -8.96
N ARG A 26 -12.46 -0.81 -10.07
CA ARG A 26 -12.20 -2.03 -10.84
C ARG A 26 -10.81 -2.06 -11.46
N SER A 27 -10.20 -0.91 -11.68
CA SER A 27 -8.86 -0.81 -12.27
C SER A 27 -7.75 -1.23 -11.31
N ILE A 28 -8.05 -1.38 -10.02
CA ILE A 28 -7.05 -1.84 -9.05
C ILE A 28 -6.94 -3.34 -9.17
N ARG A 29 -5.76 -3.81 -9.60
CA ARG A 29 -5.50 -5.22 -9.89
C ARG A 29 -4.90 -5.97 -8.71
N TRP A 30 -4.10 -5.27 -7.91
CA TRP A 30 -3.36 -5.87 -6.80
C TRP A 30 -3.11 -4.80 -5.75
N VAL A 31 -3.16 -5.22 -4.49
CA VAL A 31 -2.93 -4.35 -3.33
C VAL A 31 -1.95 -5.06 -2.40
N GLY A 32 -0.91 -4.35 -1.99
CA GLY A 32 0.01 -4.85 -0.97
C GLY A 32 0.23 -3.79 0.09
N ILE A 33 0.31 -4.21 1.34
CA ILE A 33 0.72 -3.33 2.43
C ILE A 33 2.03 -3.86 2.98
N THR A 34 2.98 -2.95 3.20
CA THR A 34 4.32 -3.32 3.67
C THR A 34 4.60 -2.69 5.02
N ASP A 35 5.62 -3.23 5.70
CA ASP A 35 6.20 -2.56 6.86
C ASP A 35 7.11 -1.41 6.39
N GLN A 36 7.80 -0.77 7.34
CA GLN A 36 8.67 0.37 7.05
C GLN A 36 9.86 0.03 6.17
N ASN A 37 10.19 -1.25 6.02
CA ASN A 37 11.32 -1.72 5.22
C ASN A 37 10.89 -2.23 3.84
N GLY A 38 9.61 -2.14 3.52
CA GLY A 38 9.10 -2.61 2.24
C GLY A 38 8.77 -4.09 2.19
N ILE A 39 8.78 -4.76 3.34
CA ILE A 39 8.42 -6.18 3.40
C ILE A 39 6.90 -6.28 3.44
N ILE A 40 6.34 -7.00 2.46
CA ILE A 40 4.89 -7.14 2.35
C ILE A 40 4.35 -7.96 3.51
N ILE A 41 3.39 -7.40 4.24
CA ILE A 41 2.77 -8.06 5.40
C ILE A 41 1.35 -8.52 5.09
N ASN A 42 0.75 -8.02 4.02
CA ASN A 42 -0.54 -8.50 3.53
C ASN A 42 -0.67 -8.10 2.07
N GLU A 43 -1.27 -8.95 1.25
CA GLU A 43 -1.48 -8.65 -0.16
C GLU A 43 -2.71 -9.38 -0.70
N ARG A 44 -3.24 -8.85 -1.80
CA ARG A 44 -4.45 -9.40 -2.39
C ARG A 44 -4.51 -9.07 -3.87
N ASP A 45 -4.80 -10.09 -4.67
CA ASP A 45 -5.08 -9.93 -6.10
C ASP A 45 -6.57 -9.75 -6.32
N ARG A 46 -6.92 -9.06 -7.40
CA ARG A 46 -8.31 -9.01 -7.83
C ARG A 46 -8.70 -10.37 -8.39
N PRO A 47 -9.79 -10.95 -7.86
CA PRO A 47 -10.26 -12.25 -8.37
C PRO A 47 -10.60 -12.18 -9.87
N GLY A 48 -10.32 -13.25 -10.59
CA GLY A 48 -10.66 -13.36 -12.00
C GLY A 48 -9.63 -12.78 -12.96
N LEU A 49 -8.58 -12.16 -12.46
CA LEU A 49 -7.50 -11.64 -13.30
C LEU A 49 -6.25 -12.49 -13.12
N LYS A 50 -5.51 -12.66 -14.22
CA LYS A 50 -4.20 -13.30 -14.13
C LYS A 50 -3.20 -12.28 -13.63
N PRO A 51 -2.46 -12.55 -12.53
CA PRO A 51 -1.45 -11.64 -12.04
C PRO A 51 -0.37 -11.37 -13.09
N LEU A 52 0.05 -10.11 -13.20
CA LEU A 52 1.12 -9.72 -14.13
C LEU A 52 2.50 -10.03 -13.57
N LEU A 53 2.63 -10.02 -12.24
CA LEU A 53 3.89 -10.33 -11.56
C LEU A 53 3.70 -11.53 -10.66
N THR A 54 4.79 -12.28 -10.46
CA THR A 54 4.80 -13.36 -9.48
C THR A 54 4.86 -12.78 -8.07
N LEU A 55 4.62 -13.63 -7.08
CA LEU A 55 4.72 -13.24 -5.68
C LEU A 55 6.12 -12.68 -5.36
N ASP A 56 7.16 -13.40 -5.79
CA ASP A 56 8.55 -12.97 -5.55
C ASP A 56 8.86 -11.65 -6.24
N GLU A 57 8.37 -11.46 -7.46
CA GLU A 57 8.55 -10.19 -8.17
C GLU A 57 7.88 -9.04 -7.45
N ASN A 58 6.69 -9.24 -6.93
CA ASN A 58 5.99 -8.22 -6.15
C ASN A 58 6.77 -7.87 -4.87
N HIS A 59 7.33 -8.87 -4.20
CA HIS A 59 8.10 -8.64 -2.97
C HIS A 59 9.38 -7.87 -3.26
N ASP A 60 10.11 -8.25 -4.30
CA ASP A 60 11.34 -7.54 -4.69
C ASP A 60 11.04 -6.10 -5.09
N PHE A 61 9.97 -5.90 -5.86
CA PHE A 61 9.57 -4.56 -6.29
C PHE A 61 9.25 -3.67 -5.10
N ALA A 62 8.51 -4.21 -4.12
CA ALA A 62 8.11 -3.47 -2.94
C ALA A 62 9.33 -3.00 -2.14
N ILE A 63 10.26 -3.91 -1.85
CA ILE A 63 11.48 -3.59 -1.11
C ILE A 63 12.28 -2.50 -1.82
N ASN A 64 12.48 -2.65 -3.12
CA ASN A 64 13.25 -1.69 -3.91
C ASN A 64 12.59 -0.33 -3.97
N THR A 65 11.27 -0.29 -4.13
CA THR A 65 10.52 0.97 -4.21
C THR A 65 10.57 1.72 -2.90
N VAL A 66 10.37 1.02 -1.78
CA VAL A 66 10.44 1.63 -0.45
C VAL A 66 11.84 2.14 -0.16
N ASN A 67 12.87 1.36 -0.47
CA ASN A 67 14.25 1.78 -0.24
C ASN A 67 14.61 3.03 -1.03
N ARG A 68 14.17 3.14 -2.27
CA ARG A 68 14.39 4.35 -3.07
C ARG A 68 13.71 5.57 -2.46
N HIS A 69 12.49 5.40 -2.01
CA HIS A 69 11.76 6.48 -1.34
C HIS A 69 12.51 6.94 -0.09
N LYS A 70 13.03 5.99 0.70
CA LYS A 70 13.73 6.32 1.95
C LYS A 70 14.98 7.15 1.71
N THR A 71 15.65 7.00 0.57
CA THR A 71 16.81 7.82 0.26
C THR A 71 16.47 9.29 0.06
N ARG A 72 15.18 9.60 -0.14
CA ARG A 72 14.71 10.96 -0.38
C ARG A 72 14.00 11.59 0.82
N LEU A 73 13.92 10.89 1.95
CA LEU A 73 13.23 11.41 3.13
C LEU A 73 13.84 12.70 3.65
N GLN A 74 15.15 12.87 3.49
CA GLN A 74 15.84 14.10 3.89
C GLN A 74 15.34 15.34 3.15
N LEU A 75 14.69 15.15 2.00
CA LEU A 75 14.16 16.27 1.21
C LEU A 75 12.78 16.73 1.68
N GLU A 76 12.17 16.03 2.63
CA GLU A 76 10.84 16.41 3.15
C GLU A 76 10.81 17.79 3.74
N SER A 77 11.94 18.25 4.33
CA SER A 77 12.01 19.57 4.91
C SER A 77 11.81 20.68 3.88
N LYS A 78 12.10 20.38 2.60
CA LYS A 78 11.98 21.35 1.51
C LYS A 78 10.76 21.10 0.63
N MET A 79 10.47 19.83 0.37
CA MET A 79 9.42 19.44 -0.58
C MET A 79 8.09 19.09 0.10
N GLY A 80 8.11 18.90 1.41
CA GLY A 80 6.97 18.34 2.11
C GLY A 80 6.98 16.81 2.03
N LYS A 81 6.01 16.20 2.67
CA LYS A 81 5.88 14.75 2.69
C LYS A 81 5.34 14.23 1.37
N LEU A 82 5.80 13.06 0.96
CA LEU A 82 5.28 12.42 -0.24
C LEU A 82 3.82 12.01 -0.01
N THR A 83 2.93 12.44 -0.91
CA THR A 83 1.54 11.99 -0.89
C THR A 83 1.39 10.65 -1.59
N TYR A 84 1.95 10.52 -2.78
CA TYR A 84 2.06 9.23 -3.45
C TYR A 84 3.10 9.32 -4.57
N LEU A 85 3.63 8.15 -4.93
CA LEU A 85 4.54 7.98 -6.06
C LEU A 85 3.83 7.13 -7.10
N PHE A 86 3.77 7.60 -8.35
CA PHE A 86 3.07 6.90 -9.41
C PHE A 86 4.03 6.61 -10.56
N ARG A 87 4.02 5.36 -11.05
CA ARG A 87 4.79 4.95 -12.22
C ARG A 87 3.89 4.30 -13.24
N ARG A 88 3.96 4.81 -14.45
CA ARG A 88 3.15 4.28 -15.53
C ARG A 88 4.02 3.46 -16.48
N TYR A 89 3.68 2.18 -16.60
CA TYR A 89 4.28 1.29 -17.59
C TYR A 89 3.28 1.06 -18.71
N THR A 90 3.73 0.45 -19.80
CA THR A 90 2.86 0.22 -20.96
C THR A 90 1.77 -0.82 -20.70
N ARG A 91 1.93 -1.68 -19.70
CA ARG A 91 0.96 -2.74 -19.39
C ARG A 91 0.26 -2.56 -18.06
N MET A 92 0.79 -1.75 -17.19
CA MET A 92 0.20 -1.49 -15.88
C MET A 92 0.80 -0.23 -15.28
N SER A 93 0.19 0.24 -14.20
CA SER A 93 0.74 1.33 -13.41
C SER A 93 0.93 0.87 -11.98
N ARG A 94 1.92 1.45 -11.30
CA ARG A 94 2.22 1.16 -9.89
C ARG A 94 2.15 2.43 -9.08
N CYS A 95 1.64 2.32 -7.87
CA CYS A 95 1.53 3.45 -6.97
C CYS A 95 2.02 3.06 -5.58
N LEU A 96 2.79 3.96 -4.95
CA LEU A 96 3.22 3.80 -3.57
C LEU A 96 2.64 4.95 -2.76
N ILE A 97 1.98 4.65 -1.65
CA ILE A 97 1.39 5.65 -0.76
C ILE A 97 1.93 5.41 0.65
N PRO A 98 2.67 6.37 1.23
CA PRO A 98 3.12 6.24 2.62
C PRO A 98 1.94 6.27 3.59
N ILE A 99 2.00 5.46 4.62
CA ILE A 99 0.98 5.40 5.67
C ILE A 99 1.66 5.68 7.00
N ASN A 100 1.04 6.54 7.79
CA ASN A 100 1.45 6.81 9.17
C ASN A 100 2.93 7.21 9.25
N ASP A 101 3.26 8.26 8.49
CA ASP A 101 4.61 8.86 8.50
C ASP A 101 5.69 7.83 8.13
N ASN A 102 5.49 7.11 7.03
CA ASN A 102 6.44 6.12 6.50
C ASN A 102 6.63 4.88 7.38
N TYR A 103 5.71 4.62 8.29
CA TYR A 103 5.76 3.41 9.10
C TYR A 103 5.24 2.21 8.33
N TYR A 104 4.33 2.45 7.40
CA TYR A 104 3.80 1.44 6.47
C TYR A 104 3.70 2.05 5.09
N TYR A 105 3.60 1.20 4.08
CA TYR A 105 3.41 1.63 2.70
C TYR A 105 2.33 0.80 2.04
N LEU A 106 1.46 1.47 1.30
CA LEU A 106 0.48 0.81 0.45
C LEU A 106 1.03 0.83 -0.96
N ILE A 107 1.05 -0.34 -1.61
CA ILE A 107 1.48 -0.45 -3.00
C ILE A 107 0.32 -1.01 -3.80
N LEU A 108 0.04 -0.39 -4.93
CA LEU A 108 -1.06 -0.75 -5.80
C LEU A 108 -0.57 -1.03 -7.20
N THR A 109 -1.24 -1.97 -7.87
CA THR A 109 -1.14 -2.13 -9.32
C THR A 109 -2.49 -1.74 -9.91
N LEU A 110 -2.46 -0.84 -10.91
CA LEU A 110 -3.65 -0.40 -11.62
C LEU A 110 -3.52 -0.76 -13.09
N ASP A 111 -4.68 -0.87 -13.76
CA ASP A 111 -4.72 -1.04 -15.21
C ASP A 111 -4.01 0.13 -15.89
N PHE A 112 -3.28 -0.16 -16.97
CA PHE A 112 -2.49 0.86 -17.67
C PHE A 112 -3.34 1.99 -18.24
N ASP A 113 -4.61 1.72 -18.54
CA ASP A 113 -5.51 2.69 -19.16
C ASP A 113 -6.40 3.43 -18.15
N GLN A 114 -6.11 3.31 -16.84
CA GLN A 114 -6.83 4.12 -15.86
C GLN A 114 -6.19 5.51 -15.79
N TYR A 115 -6.83 6.46 -16.46
CA TYR A 115 -6.33 7.84 -16.55
C TYR A 115 -6.78 8.73 -15.40
N ASP A 116 -7.79 8.30 -14.64
CA ASP A 116 -8.29 9.04 -13.49
C ASP A 116 -7.57 8.67 -12.19
N PHE A 117 -6.35 8.16 -12.30
CA PHE A 117 -5.61 7.64 -11.14
C PHE A 117 -5.44 8.68 -10.02
N ASN A 118 -5.17 9.94 -10.38
CA ASN A 118 -4.99 10.99 -9.36
C ASN A 118 -6.26 11.19 -8.55
N LYS A 119 -7.39 11.24 -9.21
CA LYS A 119 -8.68 11.41 -8.55
C LYS A 119 -8.99 10.22 -7.64
N ILE A 120 -8.76 9.01 -8.14
CA ILE A 120 -9.00 7.79 -7.36
C ILE A 120 -8.11 7.79 -6.11
N ILE A 121 -6.82 8.10 -6.28
CA ILE A 121 -5.87 8.10 -5.16
C ILE A 121 -6.20 9.20 -4.15
N MET A 122 -6.37 10.43 -4.62
CA MET A 122 -6.54 11.58 -3.74
C MET A 122 -7.93 11.67 -3.10
N GLU A 123 -8.96 11.26 -3.81
CA GLU A 123 -10.34 11.43 -3.33
C GLU A 123 -10.93 10.18 -2.70
N LYS A 124 -10.37 8.99 -2.98
CA LYS A 124 -10.94 7.74 -2.48
C LYS A 124 -9.98 6.92 -1.65
N ILE A 125 -8.74 6.74 -2.11
CA ILE A 125 -7.78 5.86 -1.43
C ILE A 125 -7.19 6.54 -0.19
N ILE A 126 -6.62 7.73 -0.35
CA ILE A 126 -6.00 8.43 0.77
C ILE A 126 -7.01 8.73 1.89
N PRO A 127 -8.25 9.19 1.60
CA PRO A 127 -9.25 9.34 2.66
C PRO A 127 -9.58 8.04 3.38
N LEU A 128 -9.63 6.92 2.67
CA LEU A 128 -9.84 5.61 3.30
C LEU A 128 -8.68 5.27 4.24
N ILE A 129 -7.44 5.48 3.78
CA ILE A 129 -6.27 5.27 4.61
C ILE A 129 -6.35 6.09 5.90
N GLN A 130 -6.71 7.37 5.79
CA GLN A 130 -6.82 8.25 6.95
C GLN A 130 -7.85 7.76 7.97
N ARG A 131 -8.94 7.17 7.48
CA ARG A 131 -9.97 6.62 8.38
C ARG A 131 -9.56 5.32 9.04
N GLU A 132 -8.78 4.49 8.34
CA GLU A 132 -8.53 3.10 8.76
C GLU A 132 -7.15 2.87 9.38
N LYS A 133 -6.20 3.78 9.18
CA LYS A 133 -4.80 3.56 9.58
C LYS A 133 -4.62 3.28 11.07
N GLU A 134 -5.49 3.82 11.90
CA GLU A 134 -5.39 3.63 13.35
C GLU A 134 -5.61 2.17 13.75
N LYS A 135 -6.36 1.43 12.95
CA LYS A 135 -6.75 0.06 13.30
C LYS A 135 -5.57 -0.91 13.28
N PHE A 136 -4.64 -0.73 12.35
CA PHE A 136 -3.54 -1.68 12.21
C PHE A 136 -2.20 -1.15 12.72
N VAL A 137 -2.16 0.04 13.29
CA VAL A 137 -0.94 0.57 13.88
C VAL A 137 -0.98 0.55 15.42
N ILE A 138 -1.96 -0.12 15.99
CA ILE A 138 -2.13 -0.21 17.45
C ILE A 138 -0.88 -0.74 18.12
N ASN A 139 -0.22 -1.74 17.52
CA ASN A 139 0.97 -2.36 18.11
C ASN A 139 2.13 -1.37 18.26
N LYS A 140 2.18 -0.32 17.45
CA LYS A 140 3.18 0.71 17.57
C LYS A 140 3.08 1.46 18.89
N LYS A 141 1.87 1.66 19.40
CA LYS A 141 1.63 2.41 20.63
C LYS A 141 2.04 1.66 21.88
N ASN A 142 2.19 0.36 21.77
CA ASN A 142 2.51 -0.52 22.90
C ASN A 142 4.01 -0.76 23.06
N LYS A 143 4.84 -0.09 22.32
CA LYS A 143 6.29 -0.23 22.41
C LYS A 143 6.90 0.70 23.44
#